data_b4375b4885d758535312640077a6c926
#
_entry.id   b4375b4885d758535312640077a6c926
#
_cell.length_a   1.000
_cell.length_b   1.000
_cell.length_c   1.000
_cell.angle_alpha   90.00
_cell.angle_beta   90.00
_cell.angle_gamma   90.00
#
_symmetry.space_group_name_H-M   'P 1'
#
loop_
_entity.id
_entity.type
_entity.pdbx_description
1 polymer ?
#
loop_
_entity_poly.entity_id
_entity_poly.type
_entity_poly.pdbx_seq_one_letter_code
_entity_poly.pdbx_strand_id
1 'polypeptide(L)'
;IAQCLVGSEMCIRDRVRNMIDALGTALIDIGLKDKRIAIIGENRYEWEIAYLSVVCGTGTVVPLDKALPENELENLIERSEIEAIFYSSKYEEMLTKIKRSPENKLKHLISMDNLENTDGIYSMQELIKQGKELVKQGNKEFIDAKINADEMSIMLFTSGTTSNSKVVALSHKNISSNLMAIGSVLDVNSTDTILSILPIHHVFECTVGFLFSLYKGAQTVFCDGIRPVSYTHLT
;
A
#
# COMPACT_ATOMS: atom_id res chain seq x y z
N ILE A 1 -19.07 7.73 -5.27
CA ILE A 1 -18.81 8.96 -4.48
C ILE A 1 -17.29 9.08 -4.43
N ALA A 2 -16.73 9.99 -5.23
CA ALA A 2 -15.32 10.32 -5.15
C ALA A 2 -15.03 10.85 -3.75
N GLN A 3 -14.29 10.09 -2.95
CA GLN A 3 -13.72 10.60 -1.71
C GLN A 3 -12.59 11.56 -2.07
N CYS A 4 -12.97 12.83 -2.23
CA CYS A 4 -12.04 13.90 -2.49
C CYS A 4 -11.32 14.24 -1.19
N LEU A 5 -9.99 14.14 -1.17
CA LEU A 5 -9.17 14.73 -0.12
C LEU A 5 -9.14 16.26 -0.30
N VAL A 6 -10.29 16.93 -0.12
CA VAL A 6 -10.41 18.39 -0.17
C VAL A 6 -10.62 18.95 1.23
N GLY A 7 -9.66 19.65 1.70
CA GLY A 7 -9.69 20.47 2.90
C GLY A 7 -8.41 21.30 2.92
N SER A 8 -8.30 22.33 3.74
CA SER A 8 -7.10 23.18 3.76
C SER A 8 -5.83 22.31 3.67
N GLU A 9 -5.03 22.51 2.65
CA GLU A 9 -3.94 21.63 2.20
C GLU A 9 -3.03 21.11 3.33
N MET A 10 -2.76 21.95 4.32
CA MET A 10 -1.92 21.60 5.46
C MET A 10 -2.57 20.57 6.41
N CYS A 11 -3.88 20.63 6.64
CA CYS A 11 -4.58 19.69 7.53
C CYS A 11 -4.71 18.29 6.95
N ILE A 12 -4.76 18.11 5.62
CA ILE A 12 -4.88 16.80 4.98
C ILE A 12 -3.56 16.06 5.01
N ARG A 13 -2.46 16.71 4.63
CA ARG A 13 -1.11 16.13 4.67
C ARG A 13 -0.71 15.71 6.07
N ASP A 14 -1.00 16.53 7.06
CA ASP A 14 -0.75 16.22 8.46
C ASP A 14 -1.60 15.01 8.91
N ARG A 15 -2.84 14.92 8.45
CA ARG A 15 -3.71 13.77 8.73
C ARG A 15 -3.16 12.49 8.12
N VAL A 16 -2.75 12.53 6.84
CA VAL A 16 -2.14 11.39 6.14
C VAL A 16 -0.86 10.95 6.87
N ARG A 17 0.03 11.89 7.18
CA ARG A 17 1.24 11.62 7.94
C ARG A 17 0.94 10.98 9.29
N ASN A 18 0.02 11.54 10.06
CA ASN A 18 -0.37 10.99 11.36
C ASN A 18 -0.97 9.59 11.26
N MET A 19 -1.67 9.27 10.16
CA MET A 19 -2.17 7.90 9.91
C MET A 19 -1.03 6.94 9.58
N ILE A 20 -0.06 7.36 8.78
CA ILE A 20 1.12 6.56 8.42
C ILE A 20 1.98 6.29 9.67
N ASP A 21 2.27 7.33 10.45
CA ASP A 21 3.06 7.22 11.68
C ASP A 21 2.38 6.28 12.69
N ALA A 22 1.07 6.41 12.85
CA ALA A 22 0.28 5.56 13.73
C ALA A 22 0.25 4.11 13.24
N LEU A 23 -0.10 3.89 11.96
CA LEU A 23 -0.18 2.53 11.42
C LEU A 23 1.18 1.84 11.46
N GLY A 24 2.25 2.51 11.02
CA GLY A 24 3.60 1.96 11.06
C GLY A 24 4.05 1.61 12.49
N THR A 25 3.73 2.45 13.47
CA THR A 25 4.00 2.16 14.89
C THR A 25 3.23 0.92 15.37
N ALA A 26 1.95 0.79 15.01
CA ALA A 26 1.16 -0.39 15.40
C ALA A 26 1.65 -1.68 14.69
N LEU A 27 2.08 -1.59 13.42
CA LEU A 27 2.64 -2.73 12.71
C LEU A 27 3.93 -3.24 13.38
N ILE A 28 4.80 -2.35 13.84
CA ILE A 28 6.00 -2.72 14.60
C ILE A 28 5.61 -3.36 15.93
N ASP A 29 4.64 -2.80 16.64
CA ASP A 29 4.15 -3.29 17.94
C ASP A 29 3.63 -4.73 17.87
N ILE A 30 2.96 -5.10 16.77
CA ILE A 30 2.50 -6.48 16.52
C ILE A 30 3.58 -7.40 15.91
N GLY A 31 4.85 -6.97 15.88
CA GLY A 31 6.00 -7.79 15.49
C GLY A 31 6.31 -7.84 14.00
N LEU A 32 5.83 -6.88 13.21
CA LEU A 32 6.03 -6.84 11.76
C LEU A 32 7.24 -6.01 11.31
N LYS A 33 8.13 -5.60 12.24
CA LYS A 33 9.37 -4.93 11.88
C LYS A 33 10.26 -5.83 11.00
N ASP A 34 10.80 -5.24 9.94
CA ASP A 34 11.68 -5.90 8.95
C ASP A 34 11.01 -7.09 8.23
N LYS A 35 9.67 -7.14 8.22
CA LYS A 35 8.91 -8.20 7.56
C LYS A 35 8.45 -7.80 6.16
N ARG A 36 8.08 -8.82 5.36
CA ARG A 36 7.44 -8.63 4.07
C ARG A 36 5.94 -8.58 4.24
N ILE A 37 5.36 -7.46 3.84
CA ILE A 37 3.94 -7.15 4.04
C ILE A 37 3.31 -6.90 2.69
N ALA A 38 2.36 -7.75 2.31
CA ALA A 38 1.65 -7.60 1.04
C ALA A 38 0.47 -6.63 1.14
N ILE A 39 0.07 -6.11 -0.02
CA ILE A 39 -1.14 -5.32 -0.17
C ILE A 39 -1.88 -5.80 -1.42
N ILE A 40 -3.17 -6.15 -1.28
CA ILE A 40 -4.06 -6.53 -2.37
C ILE A 40 -5.39 -5.79 -2.25
N GLY A 41 -5.79 -5.07 -3.29
CA GLY A 41 -7.04 -4.31 -3.28
C GLY A 41 -7.21 -3.38 -4.46
N GLU A 42 -8.30 -2.61 -4.43
CA GLU A 42 -8.62 -1.57 -5.39
C GLU A 42 -7.77 -0.32 -5.13
N ASN A 43 -7.78 0.61 -6.12
CA ASN A 43 -7.20 1.93 -5.97
C ASN A 43 -8.00 2.71 -4.92
N ARG A 44 -7.37 3.00 -3.76
CA ARG A 44 -8.00 3.71 -2.64
C ARG A 44 -6.95 4.27 -1.69
N TYR A 45 -7.30 5.26 -0.91
CA TYR A 45 -6.36 5.92 -0.02
C TYR A 45 -5.82 5.00 1.10
N GLU A 46 -6.60 4.00 1.55
CA GLU A 46 -6.15 3.02 2.54
C GLU A 46 -4.98 2.17 2.00
N TRP A 47 -5.01 1.85 0.70
CA TRP A 47 -3.92 1.18 0.04
C TRP A 47 -2.63 2.02 0.08
N GLU A 48 -2.74 3.33 -0.19
CA GLU A 48 -1.62 4.27 -0.15
C GLU A 48 -1.05 4.44 1.27
N ILE A 49 -1.93 4.55 2.28
CA ILE A 49 -1.53 4.62 3.69
C ILE A 49 -0.81 3.32 4.11
N ALA A 50 -1.35 2.14 3.75
CA ALA A 50 -0.70 0.87 4.04
C ALA A 50 0.69 0.78 3.40
N TYR A 51 0.81 1.15 2.10
CA TYR A 51 2.08 1.16 1.38
C TYR A 51 3.13 2.03 2.09
N LEU A 52 2.79 3.28 2.39
CA LEU A 52 3.73 4.21 3.05
C LEU A 52 4.07 3.76 4.47
N SER A 53 3.12 3.22 5.23
CA SER A 53 3.36 2.70 6.57
C SER A 53 4.32 1.50 6.55
N VAL A 54 4.36 0.74 5.47
CA VAL A 54 5.33 -0.36 5.34
C VAL A 54 6.71 0.17 4.95
N VAL A 55 6.82 0.94 3.85
CA VAL A 55 8.14 1.33 3.31
C VAL A 55 8.85 2.41 4.13
N CYS A 56 8.13 3.20 4.93
CA CYS A 56 8.71 4.29 5.70
C CYS A 56 9.23 3.88 7.08
N GLY A 57 9.43 2.59 7.35
CA GLY A 57 10.07 2.16 8.61
C GLY A 57 9.61 0.83 9.17
N THR A 58 8.61 0.16 8.58
CA THR A 58 8.16 -1.15 9.06
C THR A 58 8.92 -2.30 8.36
N GLY A 59 9.00 -2.29 7.01
CA GLY A 59 9.62 -3.40 6.30
C GLY A 59 9.56 -3.29 4.77
N THR A 60 9.44 -4.43 4.09
CA THR A 60 9.35 -4.50 2.63
C THR A 60 7.90 -4.66 2.18
N VAL A 61 7.42 -3.75 1.35
CA VAL A 61 6.08 -3.85 0.77
C VAL A 61 6.05 -4.77 -0.45
N VAL A 62 4.98 -5.55 -0.58
CA VAL A 62 4.75 -6.48 -1.69
C VAL A 62 3.37 -6.19 -2.30
N PRO A 63 3.27 -5.25 -3.26
CA PRO A 63 2.05 -5.02 -4.00
C PRO A 63 1.68 -6.24 -4.84
N LEU A 64 0.46 -6.75 -4.67
CA LEU A 64 -0.05 -7.93 -5.38
C LEU A 64 -1.13 -7.54 -6.38
N ASP A 65 -1.11 -8.20 -7.53
CA ASP A 65 -2.15 -8.00 -8.54
C ASP A 65 -3.49 -8.56 -8.05
N LYS A 66 -4.50 -7.70 -8.02
CA LYS A 66 -5.88 -8.02 -7.63
C LYS A 66 -6.59 -9.00 -8.57
N ALA A 67 -6.05 -9.23 -9.78
CA ALA A 67 -6.61 -10.13 -10.78
C ALA A 67 -5.98 -11.54 -10.74
N LEU A 68 -5.01 -11.79 -9.85
CA LEU A 68 -4.39 -13.11 -9.72
C LEU A 68 -5.39 -14.17 -9.27
N PRO A 69 -5.37 -15.36 -9.87
CA PRO A 69 -6.12 -16.50 -9.38
C PRO A 69 -5.54 -17.00 -8.03
N GLU A 70 -6.39 -17.69 -7.24
CA GLU A 70 -6.07 -18.13 -5.87
C GLU A 70 -4.75 -18.91 -5.78
N ASN A 71 -4.56 -19.87 -6.67
CA ASN A 71 -3.35 -20.72 -6.69
C ASN A 71 -2.06 -19.93 -7.00
N GLU A 72 -2.13 -18.92 -7.84
CA GLU A 72 -0.98 -18.05 -8.11
C GLU A 72 -0.70 -17.12 -6.92
N LEU A 73 -1.75 -16.59 -6.30
CA LEU A 73 -1.63 -15.75 -5.11
C LEU A 73 -1.01 -16.54 -3.95
N GLU A 74 -1.46 -17.77 -3.69
CA GLU A 74 -0.90 -18.66 -2.67
C GLU A 74 0.59 -18.92 -2.91
N ASN A 75 0.96 -19.28 -4.14
CA ASN A 75 2.36 -19.48 -4.52
C ASN A 75 3.22 -18.23 -4.34
N LEU A 76 2.70 -17.04 -4.67
CA LEU A 76 3.43 -15.79 -4.44
C LEU A 76 3.60 -15.48 -2.97
N ILE A 77 2.58 -15.69 -2.14
CA ILE A 77 2.63 -15.46 -0.69
C ILE A 77 3.69 -16.37 -0.06
N GLU A 78 3.71 -17.64 -0.42
CA GLU A 78 4.68 -18.62 0.07
C GLU A 78 6.12 -18.24 -0.34
N ARG A 79 6.37 -18.11 -1.65
CA ARG A 79 7.70 -17.84 -2.21
C ARG A 79 8.29 -16.51 -1.73
N SER A 80 7.43 -15.54 -1.44
CA SER A 80 7.85 -14.23 -0.94
C SER A 80 7.98 -14.17 0.55
N GLU A 81 7.67 -15.25 1.27
CA GLU A 81 7.71 -15.29 2.73
C GLU A 81 6.93 -14.14 3.38
N ILE A 82 5.74 -13.84 2.83
CA ILE A 82 4.86 -12.79 3.34
C ILE A 82 4.34 -13.18 4.72
N GLU A 83 4.52 -12.28 5.71
CA GLU A 83 4.04 -12.51 7.09
C GLU A 83 2.71 -11.79 7.39
N ALA A 84 2.40 -10.72 6.66
CA ALA A 84 1.15 -9.98 6.79
C ALA A 84 0.61 -9.54 5.43
N ILE A 85 -0.70 -9.36 5.33
CA ILE A 85 -1.34 -8.86 4.13
C ILE A 85 -2.47 -7.88 4.45
N PHE A 86 -2.42 -6.68 3.86
CA PHE A 86 -3.55 -5.76 3.78
C PHE A 86 -4.45 -6.15 2.62
N TYR A 87 -5.75 -6.15 2.81
CA TYR A 87 -6.68 -6.59 1.78
C TYR A 87 -8.04 -5.88 1.83
N SER A 88 -8.70 -5.80 0.68
CA SER A 88 -10.11 -5.42 0.58
C SER A 88 -11.00 -6.64 0.90
N SER A 89 -12.16 -6.43 1.51
CA SER A 89 -13.05 -7.46 2.05
C SER A 89 -13.39 -8.60 1.09
N LYS A 90 -13.43 -8.35 -0.21
CA LYS A 90 -13.70 -9.38 -1.22
C LYS A 90 -12.64 -10.50 -1.28
N TYR A 91 -11.45 -10.31 -0.71
CA TYR A 91 -10.37 -11.31 -0.66
C TYR A 91 -10.34 -12.08 0.66
N GLU A 92 -11.20 -11.76 1.63
CA GLU A 92 -11.14 -12.30 2.98
C GLU A 92 -11.25 -13.82 3.05
N GLU A 93 -12.24 -14.40 2.36
CA GLU A 93 -12.45 -15.85 2.33
C GLU A 93 -11.23 -16.58 1.75
N MET A 94 -10.73 -16.11 0.60
CA MET A 94 -9.57 -16.67 -0.07
C MET A 94 -8.32 -16.59 0.79
N LEU A 95 -8.03 -15.43 1.38
CA LEU A 95 -6.83 -15.22 2.21
C LEU A 95 -6.90 -15.99 3.53
N THR A 96 -8.10 -16.13 4.11
CA THR A 96 -8.32 -16.95 5.30
C THR A 96 -8.02 -18.44 5.01
N LYS A 97 -8.38 -18.92 3.82
CA LYS A 97 -8.05 -20.26 3.36
C LYS A 97 -6.54 -20.43 3.16
N ILE A 98 -5.88 -19.49 2.45
CA ILE A 98 -4.44 -19.51 2.21
C ILE A 98 -3.67 -19.48 3.56
N LYS A 99 -4.08 -18.65 4.52
CA LYS A 99 -3.44 -18.55 5.83
C LYS A 99 -3.42 -19.89 6.59
N ARG A 100 -4.38 -20.79 6.34
CA ARG A 100 -4.42 -22.11 6.99
C ARG A 100 -3.40 -23.11 6.44
N SER A 101 -2.79 -22.82 5.30
CA SER A 101 -1.73 -23.66 4.73
C SER A 101 -0.49 -23.62 5.62
N PRO A 102 0.06 -24.78 6.04
CA PRO A 102 1.25 -24.83 6.89
C PRO A 102 2.54 -24.43 6.15
N GLU A 103 2.49 -24.33 4.83
CA GLU A 103 3.66 -24.08 3.98
C GLU A 103 4.02 -22.60 3.92
N ASN A 104 3.07 -21.69 4.20
CA ASN A 104 3.33 -20.26 4.15
C ASN A 104 3.61 -19.65 5.54
N LYS A 105 4.20 -18.43 5.54
CA LYS A 105 4.52 -17.65 6.74
C LYS A 105 3.43 -16.62 7.10
N LEU A 106 2.29 -16.60 6.41
CA LEU A 106 1.23 -15.62 6.59
C LEU A 106 0.54 -15.75 7.94
N LYS A 107 0.79 -14.80 8.83
CA LYS A 107 0.26 -14.78 10.21
C LYS A 107 -0.86 -13.76 10.38
N HIS A 108 -0.73 -12.61 9.74
CA HIS A 108 -1.58 -11.46 9.98
C HIS A 108 -2.40 -11.11 8.75
N LEU A 109 -3.71 -11.16 8.88
CA LEU A 109 -4.67 -10.63 7.92
C LEU A 109 -5.13 -9.25 8.42
N ILE A 110 -5.01 -8.21 7.60
CA ILE A 110 -5.35 -6.83 7.97
C ILE A 110 -6.37 -6.30 6.96
N SER A 111 -7.62 -6.21 7.39
CA SER A 111 -8.71 -5.70 6.56
C SER A 111 -8.66 -4.18 6.45
N MET A 112 -8.75 -3.66 5.23
CA MET A 112 -8.90 -2.24 4.96
C MET A 112 -10.35 -1.74 5.14
N ASP A 113 -11.31 -2.66 5.21
CA ASP A 113 -12.74 -2.34 5.24
C ASP A 113 -13.39 -2.55 6.61
N ASN A 114 -12.90 -3.51 7.42
CA ASN A 114 -13.46 -3.79 8.73
C ASN A 114 -13.21 -2.63 9.69
N LEU A 115 -14.24 -2.29 10.47
CA LEU A 115 -14.15 -1.22 11.47
C LEU A 115 -13.53 -1.68 12.79
N GLU A 116 -13.66 -2.98 13.10
CA GLU A 116 -13.21 -3.60 14.36
C GLU A 116 -12.42 -4.88 14.06
N ASN A 117 -11.57 -5.28 15.00
CA ASN A 117 -10.89 -6.57 14.94
C ASN A 117 -11.90 -7.72 15.08
N THR A 118 -11.70 -8.76 14.29
CA THR A 118 -12.44 -10.01 14.38
C THR A 118 -11.48 -11.17 14.62
N ASP A 119 -11.98 -12.38 14.91
CA ASP A 119 -11.14 -13.53 15.25
C ASP A 119 -10.04 -13.79 14.19
N GLY A 120 -8.79 -13.48 14.54
CA GLY A 120 -7.63 -13.70 13.71
C GLY A 120 -7.42 -12.69 12.57
N ILE A 121 -8.24 -11.63 12.49
CA ILE A 121 -8.18 -10.56 11.50
C ILE A 121 -8.07 -9.21 12.21
N TYR A 122 -7.08 -8.42 11.83
CA TYR A 122 -6.94 -7.04 12.28
C TYR A 122 -7.75 -6.08 11.41
N SER A 123 -8.35 -5.07 12.03
CA SER A 123 -8.86 -3.89 11.34
C SER A 123 -7.74 -2.87 11.18
N MET A 124 -7.54 -2.36 9.98
CA MET A 124 -6.59 -1.27 9.74
C MET A 124 -6.94 -0.02 10.56
N GLN A 125 -8.25 0.25 10.76
CA GLN A 125 -8.71 1.40 11.53
C GLN A 125 -8.37 1.25 13.02
N GLU A 126 -8.56 0.05 13.61
CA GLU A 126 -8.19 -0.22 14.99
C GLU A 126 -6.67 -0.18 15.18
N LEU A 127 -5.88 -0.69 14.22
CA LEU A 127 -4.41 -0.55 14.25
C LEU A 127 -3.98 0.92 14.23
N ILE A 128 -4.60 1.76 13.40
CA ILE A 128 -4.32 3.21 13.39
C ILE A 128 -4.68 3.84 14.74
N LYS A 129 -5.79 3.45 15.35
CA LYS A 129 -6.21 3.95 16.66
C LYS A 129 -5.22 3.52 17.76
N GLN A 130 -4.84 2.24 17.80
CA GLN A 130 -3.83 1.71 18.70
C GLN A 130 -2.49 2.44 18.53
N GLY A 131 -2.02 2.59 17.29
CA GLY A 131 -0.76 3.28 17.00
C GLY A 131 -0.75 4.75 17.43
N LYS A 132 -1.88 5.47 17.29
CA LYS A 132 -2.02 6.83 17.81
C LYS A 132 -1.81 6.89 19.32
N GLU A 133 -2.33 5.94 20.07
CA GLU A 133 -2.13 5.89 21.51
C GLU A 133 -0.66 5.54 21.85
N LEU A 134 -0.02 4.60 21.13
CA LEU A 134 1.40 4.28 21.30
C LEU A 134 2.30 5.50 21.03
N VAL A 135 2.04 6.26 19.96
CA VAL A 135 2.77 7.49 19.63
C VAL A 135 2.60 8.54 20.76
N LYS A 136 1.38 8.73 21.29
CA LYS A 136 1.12 9.63 22.44
C LYS A 136 1.87 9.20 23.69
N GLN A 137 2.06 7.89 23.90
CA GLN A 137 2.84 7.34 25.01
C GLN A 137 4.36 7.47 24.81
N GLY A 138 4.80 8.03 23.67
CA GLY A 138 6.19 8.31 23.37
C GLY A 138 6.90 7.24 22.54
N ASN A 139 6.18 6.26 22.00
CA ASN A 139 6.78 5.32 21.05
C ASN A 139 7.12 6.05 19.74
N LYS A 140 8.40 6.10 19.40
CA LYS A 140 8.92 6.77 18.20
C LYS A 140 9.69 5.83 17.27
N GLU A 141 9.63 4.53 17.51
CA GLU A 141 10.44 3.55 16.78
C GLU A 141 10.22 3.65 15.25
N PHE A 142 8.97 3.82 14.82
CA PHE A 142 8.65 4.03 13.41
C PHE A 142 9.06 5.42 12.93
N ILE A 143 8.73 6.47 13.70
CA ILE A 143 8.95 7.87 13.32
C ILE A 143 10.44 8.19 13.17
N ASP A 144 11.26 7.63 14.04
CA ASP A 144 12.71 7.83 14.07
C ASP A 144 13.47 6.74 13.28
N ALA A 145 12.76 5.88 12.52
CA ALA A 145 13.37 4.83 11.72
C ALA A 145 14.36 5.37 10.70
N LYS A 146 15.57 4.83 10.69
CA LYS A 146 16.60 5.18 9.70
C LYS A 146 16.44 4.32 8.47
N ILE A 147 15.99 4.94 7.39
CA ILE A 147 15.79 4.28 6.10
C ILE A 147 17.11 4.27 5.32
N ASN A 148 17.59 3.07 4.96
CA ASN A 148 18.68 2.95 4.00
C ASN A 148 18.11 3.00 2.58
N ALA A 149 18.40 4.09 1.86
CA ALA A 149 17.81 4.34 0.54
C ALA A 149 18.30 3.34 -0.55
N ASP A 150 19.37 2.63 -0.33
CA ASP A 150 19.94 1.66 -1.28
C ASP A 150 19.45 0.22 -1.03
N GLU A 151 18.84 -0.06 0.13
CA GLU A 151 18.27 -1.37 0.45
C GLU A 151 16.90 -1.60 -0.20
N MET A 152 16.57 -2.87 -0.45
CA MET A 152 15.27 -3.27 -0.99
C MET A 152 14.15 -2.93 0.00
N SER A 153 13.21 -2.11 -0.43
CA SER A 153 12.01 -1.75 0.33
C SER A 153 10.71 -2.15 -0.38
N ILE A 154 10.78 -2.48 -1.66
CA ILE A 154 9.65 -2.84 -2.50
C ILE A 154 9.98 -4.11 -3.28
N MET A 155 9.09 -5.09 -3.24
CA MET A 155 9.18 -6.33 -4.00
C MET A 155 8.00 -6.41 -4.97
N LEU A 156 8.26 -6.40 -6.26
CA LEU A 156 7.24 -6.49 -7.31
C LEU A 156 7.34 -7.81 -8.05
N PHE A 157 6.21 -8.28 -8.57
CA PHE A 157 6.13 -9.42 -9.46
C PHE A 157 5.80 -8.96 -10.88
N THR A 158 6.56 -9.47 -11.84
CA THR A 158 6.28 -9.22 -13.25
C THR A 158 5.88 -10.53 -13.92
N SER A 159 4.89 -10.47 -14.81
CA SER A 159 4.53 -11.59 -15.67
C SER A 159 5.73 -11.91 -16.57
N GLY A 160 6.50 -12.92 -16.19
CA GLY A 160 7.58 -13.44 -17.04
C GLY A 160 7.04 -14.18 -18.25
N THR A 161 7.81 -14.25 -19.31
CA THR A 161 7.53 -15.12 -20.49
C THR A 161 7.62 -16.61 -20.15
N THR A 162 8.04 -16.97 -18.94
CA THR A 162 8.15 -18.32 -18.38
C THR A 162 7.10 -18.49 -17.30
N SER A 163 6.66 -19.72 -17.03
CA SER A 163 5.60 -20.10 -16.08
C SER A 163 5.75 -19.58 -14.64
N ASN A 164 6.87 -18.94 -14.31
CA ASN A 164 7.13 -18.36 -12.99
C ASN A 164 7.30 -16.85 -13.06
N SER A 165 6.48 -16.11 -12.31
CA SER A 165 6.64 -14.67 -12.12
C SER A 165 8.05 -14.33 -11.60
N LYS A 166 8.68 -13.32 -12.20
CA LYS A 166 10.00 -12.83 -11.78
C LYS A 166 9.82 -11.80 -10.67
N VAL A 167 10.72 -11.84 -9.70
CA VAL A 167 10.81 -10.85 -8.61
C VAL A 167 11.67 -9.69 -9.05
N VAL A 168 11.17 -8.48 -8.89
CA VAL A 168 11.92 -7.23 -9.06
C VAL A 168 12.04 -6.56 -7.69
N ALA A 169 13.27 -6.38 -7.23
CA ALA A 169 13.58 -5.68 -5.99
C ALA A 169 13.88 -4.21 -6.30
N LEU A 170 13.17 -3.30 -5.64
CA LEU A 170 13.38 -1.85 -5.77
C LEU A 170 13.74 -1.25 -4.42
N SER A 171 14.62 -0.25 -4.45
CA SER A 171 14.98 0.56 -3.30
C SER A 171 14.28 1.91 -3.32
N HIS A 172 14.31 2.64 -2.19
CA HIS A 172 13.85 4.03 -2.14
C HIS A 172 14.56 4.91 -3.17
N LYS A 173 15.86 4.67 -3.41
CA LYS A 173 16.65 5.41 -4.37
C LYS A 173 16.16 5.20 -5.82
N ASN A 174 15.76 3.99 -6.17
CA ASN A 174 15.18 3.73 -7.49
C ASN A 174 13.90 4.54 -7.70
N ILE A 175 13.01 4.53 -6.73
CA ILE A 175 11.74 5.28 -6.80
C ILE A 175 12.01 6.79 -6.82
N SER A 176 12.79 7.32 -5.89
CA SER A 176 13.07 8.77 -5.81
C SER A 176 13.76 9.32 -7.04
N SER A 177 14.69 8.56 -7.65
CA SER A 177 15.34 8.94 -8.92
C SER A 177 14.31 9.04 -10.05
N ASN A 178 13.38 8.09 -10.13
CA ASN A 178 12.28 8.14 -11.10
C ASN A 178 11.35 9.34 -10.86
N LEU A 179 10.98 9.62 -9.60
CA LEU A 179 10.14 10.79 -9.29
C LEU A 179 10.80 12.10 -9.71
N MET A 180 12.11 12.25 -9.48
CA MET A 180 12.85 13.42 -9.92
C MET A 180 12.90 13.53 -11.45
N ALA A 181 13.14 12.42 -12.15
CA ALA A 181 13.15 12.38 -13.62
C ALA A 181 11.78 12.75 -14.21
N ILE A 182 10.68 12.19 -13.67
CA ILE A 182 9.31 12.53 -14.07
C ILE A 182 9.04 14.01 -13.83
N GLY A 183 9.43 14.54 -12.67
CA GLY A 183 9.25 15.94 -12.28
C GLY A 183 10.03 16.95 -13.12
N SER A 184 11.06 16.50 -13.87
CA SER A 184 11.77 17.35 -14.84
C SER A 184 11.06 17.47 -16.18
N VAL A 185 10.11 16.59 -16.48
CA VAL A 185 9.39 16.52 -17.75
C VAL A 185 7.92 16.92 -17.62
N LEU A 186 7.28 16.51 -16.51
CA LEU A 186 5.88 16.82 -16.24
C LEU A 186 5.75 18.03 -15.32
N ASP A 187 5.07 19.07 -15.82
CA ASP A 187 4.73 20.23 -15.02
C ASP A 187 3.41 20.00 -14.28
N VAL A 188 3.52 19.39 -13.11
CA VAL A 188 2.42 19.11 -12.18
C VAL A 188 2.67 19.87 -10.89
N ASN A 189 1.62 20.46 -10.32
CA ASN A 189 1.68 21.26 -9.08
C ASN A 189 0.50 20.95 -8.14
N SER A 190 0.45 21.59 -7.00
CA SER A 190 -0.54 21.33 -5.94
C SER A 190 -1.98 21.71 -6.28
N THR A 191 -2.22 22.43 -7.39
CA THR A 191 -3.58 22.76 -7.86
C THR A 191 -4.13 21.74 -8.84
N ASP A 192 -3.29 20.79 -9.29
CA ASP A 192 -3.69 19.78 -10.25
C ASP A 192 -4.39 18.59 -9.58
N THR A 193 -5.23 17.94 -10.37
CA THR A 193 -5.93 16.70 -10.00
C THR A 193 -5.51 15.57 -10.92
N ILE A 194 -4.99 14.49 -10.36
CA ILE A 194 -4.57 13.29 -11.09
C ILE A 194 -5.60 12.19 -10.89
N LEU A 195 -6.02 11.56 -11.99
CA LEU A 195 -6.95 10.44 -11.97
C LEU A 195 -6.18 9.12 -11.83
N SER A 196 -6.36 8.43 -10.70
CA SER A 196 -5.84 7.09 -10.47
C SER A 196 -6.79 6.05 -11.08
N ILE A 197 -6.45 5.54 -12.25
CA ILE A 197 -7.31 4.66 -13.06
C ILE A 197 -6.66 3.32 -13.40
N LEU A 198 -5.33 3.28 -13.53
CA LEU A 198 -4.60 2.04 -13.74
C LEU A 198 -4.47 1.27 -12.42
N PRO A 199 -4.23 -0.06 -12.45
CA PRO A 199 -4.08 -0.82 -11.21
C PRO A 199 -2.93 -0.30 -10.35
N ILE A 200 -3.22 0.10 -9.11
CA ILE A 200 -2.26 0.77 -8.21
C ILE A 200 -1.06 -0.12 -7.83
N HIS A 201 -1.22 -1.45 -7.84
CA HIS A 201 -0.11 -2.39 -7.63
C HIS A 201 0.91 -2.37 -8.78
N HIS A 202 0.54 -1.87 -9.96
CA HIS A 202 1.44 -1.78 -11.10
C HIS A 202 2.43 -0.64 -10.90
N VAL A 203 3.72 -0.89 -11.20
CA VAL A 203 4.81 0.06 -10.94
C VAL A 203 4.55 1.45 -11.53
N PHE A 204 3.94 1.54 -12.72
CA PHE A 204 3.64 2.82 -13.37
C PHE A 204 2.63 3.63 -12.55
N GLU A 205 1.47 3.05 -12.20
CA GLU A 205 0.45 3.74 -11.41
C GLU A 205 0.95 4.08 -10.02
N CYS A 206 1.64 3.14 -9.35
CA CYS A 206 2.23 3.38 -8.05
C CYS A 206 3.22 4.55 -8.07
N THR A 207 4.04 4.66 -9.14
CA THR A 207 5.05 5.73 -9.22
C THR A 207 4.45 7.04 -9.72
N VAL A 208 3.67 7.03 -10.82
CA VAL A 208 3.18 8.26 -11.47
C VAL A 208 1.84 8.71 -10.90
N GLY A 209 0.89 7.80 -10.74
CA GLY A 209 -0.45 8.12 -10.22
C GLY A 209 -0.45 8.45 -8.73
N PHE A 210 0.29 7.69 -7.93
CA PHE A 210 0.32 7.84 -6.48
C PHE A 210 1.53 8.64 -5.98
N LEU A 211 2.75 8.07 -6.03
CA LEU A 211 3.91 8.68 -5.38
C LEU A 211 4.30 10.04 -5.97
N PHE A 212 4.17 10.21 -7.28
CA PHE A 212 4.46 11.49 -7.94
C PHE A 212 3.41 12.55 -7.60
N SER A 213 2.13 12.19 -7.55
CA SER A 213 1.05 13.07 -7.09
C SER A 213 1.31 13.58 -5.67
N LEU A 214 1.69 12.66 -4.78
CA LEU A 214 2.04 12.99 -3.40
C LEU A 214 3.28 13.90 -3.33
N TYR A 215 4.32 13.61 -4.11
CA TYR A 215 5.55 14.42 -4.20
C TYR A 215 5.27 15.86 -4.66
N LYS A 216 4.41 16.04 -5.65
CA LYS A 216 4.03 17.36 -6.19
C LYS A 216 2.93 18.05 -5.38
N GLY A 217 2.30 17.34 -4.46
CA GLY A 217 1.18 17.84 -3.67
C GLY A 217 -0.12 17.96 -4.45
N ALA A 218 -0.23 17.30 -5.59
CA ALA A 218 -1.43 17.25 -6.39
C ALA A 218 -2.52 16.42 -5.69
N GLN A 219 -3.77 16.63 -6.10
CA GLN A 219 -4.91 15.85 -5.64
C GLN A 219 -5.00 14.54 -6.42
N THR A 220 -5.27 13.43 -5.74
CA THR A 220 -5.56 12.14 -6.39
C THR A 220 -7.06 11.83 -6.29
N VAL A 221 -7.66 11.43 -7.40
CA VAL A 221 -9.05 10.94 -7.49
C VAL A 221 -9.00 9.48 -7.94
N PHE A 222 -9.58 8.60 -7.13
CA PHE A 222 -9.65 7.17 -7.45
C PHE A 222 -10.85 6.83 -8.30
N CYS A 223 -10.63 5.96 -9.29
CA CYS A 223 -11.66 5.43 -10.18
C CYS A 223 -11.64 3.90 -10.15
N ASP A 224 -12.80 3.27 -10.19
CA ASP A 224 -12.96 1.81 -10.16
C ASP A 224 -12.49 1.08 -11.43
N GLY A 225 -11.76 1.78 -12.30
CA GLY A 225 -11.18 1.27 -13.53
C GLY A 225 -11.68 2.00 -14.79
N ILE A 226 -11.18 1.56 -15.95
CA ILE A 226 -11.41 2.24 -17.24
C ILE A 226 -12.88 2.11 -17.70
N ARG A 227 -13.56 1.01 -17.36
CA ARG A 227 -14.94 0.75 -17.81
C ARG A 227 -15.97 1.78 -17.34
N PRO A 228 -15.98 2.26 -16.07
CA PRO A 228 -16.90 3.29 -15.63
C PRO A 228 -16.71 4.63 -16.35
N VAL A 229 -15.48 4.96 -16.73
CA VAL A 229 -15.16 6.24 -17.43
C VAL A 229 -15.74 6.27 -18.83
N SER A 230 -15.78 5.14 -19.54
CA SER A 230 -16.35 5.07 -20.89
C SER A 230 -17.87 5.24 -20.94
N TYR A 231 -18.58 4.93 -19.85
CA TYR A 231 -20.04 5.11 -19.79
C TYR A 231 -20.48 6.53 -19.40
N THR A 232 -19.66 7.28 -18.69
CA THR A 232 -19.99 8.66 -18.26
C THR A 232 -19.79 9.70 -19.35
N HIS A 233 -19.08 9.39 -20.44
CA HIS A 233 -18.86 10.29 -21.57
C HIS A 233 -19.76 10.01 -22.78
N LEU A 234 -20.66 9.03 -22.71
CA LEU A 234 -21.58 8.67 -23.80
C LEU A 234 -23.05 9.07 -23.52
N THR A 235 -23.32 9.80 -22.47
CA THR A 235 -24.59 10.46 -22.12
C THR A 235 -24.40 11.95 -21.98
#